data_b295ce57594fa293d8f6b9bd01f078cd
#
_entry.id   b295ce57594fa293d8f6b9bd01f078cd
#
_cell.length_a   1.000
_cell.length_b   1.000
_cell.length_c   1.000
_cell.angle_alpha   90.00
_cell.angle_beta   90.00
_cell.angle_gamma   90.00
#
_symmetry.space_group_name_H-M   'P 1'
#
loop_
_entity.id
_entity.type
_entity.pdbx_description
1 polymer ?
#
loop_
_entity_poly.entity_id
_entity_poly.type
_entity_poly.pdbx_seq_one_letter_code
_entity_poly.pdbx_strand_id
1 'polypeptide(L)'
;HPGLARAWVNFGYANGSVQVRAAHNVASVTRLATGRYRIAFETAMADTGYCWVAAGRSNTNSGTVRFAAARGTADNKVEAGLEIVCTSSSGSLADSPEISLVVFR
;
A
#
# COMPACT_ATOMS: atom_id res chain seq x y z
N HIS A 1 -6.46 -21.26 3.22
CA HIS A 1 -5.59 -21.68 4.33
C HIS A 1 -5.26 -20.46 5.17
N PRO A 2 -5.69 -20.39 6.45
CA PRO A 2 -5.44 -19.21 7.27
C PRO A 2 -3.94 -18.93 7.37
N GLY A 3 -3.60 -17.65 7.31
CA GLY A 3 -2.21 -17.20 7.44
C GLY A 3 -1.41 -17.14 6.15
N LEU A 4 -1.95 -17.67 5.05
CA LEU A 4 -1.30 -17.49 3.76
C LEU A 4 -1.57 -16.10 3.19
N ALA A 5 -0.59 -15.55 2.49
CA ALA A 5 -0.77 -14.29 1.79
C ALA A 5 -1.81 -14.48 0.68
N ARG A 6 -2.81 -13.61 0.64
CA ARG A 6 -3.89 -13.63 -0.36
C ARG A 6 -3.64 -12.62 -1.46
N ALA A 7 -2.84 -11.61 -1.19
CA ALA A 7 -2.45 -10.61 -2.17
C ALA A 7 -1.16 -9.97 -1.69
N TRP A 8 -0.36 -9.51 -2.62
CA TRP A 8 0.79 -8.69 -2.27
C TRP A 8 1.20 -7.86 -3.48
N VAL A 9 1.86 -6.75 -3.21
CA VAL A 9 2.36 -5.87 -4.26
C VAL A 9 3.62 -5.16 -3.79
N ASN A 10 4.58 -5.04 -4.69
CA ASN A 10 5.75 -4.18 -4.53
C ASN A 10 5.63 -3.07 -5.56
N PHE A 11 5.49 -1.85 -5.10
CA PHE A 11 5.29 -0.70 -5.98
C PHE A 11 5.98 0.53 -5.40
N GLY A 12 6.04 1.57 -6.20
CA GLY A 12 6.54 2.84 -5.75
C GLY A 12 6.09 3.97 -6.66
N TYR A 13 6.39 5.19 -6.28
CA TYR A 13 6.13 6.36 -7.09
C TYR A 13 7.47 6.98 -7.48
N ALA A 14 7.73 7.03 -8.76
CA ALA A 14 8.97 7.57 -9.29
C ALA A 14 8.73 8.12 -10.70
N ASN A 15 9.46 9.19 -11.03
CA ASN A 15 9.40 9.80 -12.35
C ASN A 15 7.98 10.18 -12.78
N GLY A 16 7.16 10.62 -11.82
CA GLY A 16 5.81 11.10 -12.09
C GLY A 16 4.75 10.02 -12.25
N SER A 17 5.07 8.75 -11.98
CA SER A 17 4.09 7.68 -12.12
C SER A 17 4.29 6.56 -11.11
N VAL A 18 3.21 5.79 -10.89
CA VAL A 18 3.27 4.57 -10.08
C VAL A 18 3.97 3.47 -10.87
N GLN A 19 4.93 2.82 -10.22
CA GLN A 19 5.69 1.72 -10.79
C GLN A 19 5.35 0.46 -9.99
N VAL A 20 4.59 -0.46 -10.59
CA VAL A 20 4.31 -1.77 -9.98
C VAL A 20 5.39 -2.73 -10.47
N ARG A 21 6.23 -3.21 -9.56
CA ARG A 21 7.37 -4.08 -9.92
C ARG A 21 6.98 -5.54 -9.90
N ALA A 22 6.13 -5.93 -8.94
CA ALA A 22 5.66 -7.30 -8.81
C ALA A 22 4.38 -7.31 -8.02
N ALA A 23 3.49 -8.24 -8.31
CA ALA A 23 2.20 -8.31 -7.64
C ALA A 23 1.62 -9.71 -7.73
N HIS A 24 0.75 -10.03 -6.76
CA HIS A 24 -0.09 -11.21 -6.76
C HIS A 24 -1.48 -10.80 -6.29
N ASN A 25 -2.51 -11.11 -7.08
CA ASN A 25 -3.91 -10.77 -6.82
C ASN A 25 -4.11 -9.26 -6.60
N VAL A 26 -3.33 -8.44 -7.25
CA VAL A 26 -3.51 -6.98 -7.25
C VAL A 26 -3.69 -6.55 -8.69
N ALA A 27 -4.86 -6.00 -9.01
CA ALA A 27 -5.18 -5.56 -10.36
C ALA A 27 -4.54 -4.21 -10.68
N SER A 28 -4.50 -3.31 -9.69
CA SER A 28 -3.96 -1.97 -9.92
C SER A 28 -3.59 -1.29 -8.61
N VAL A 29 -2.68 -0.33 -8.72
CA VAL A 29 -2.35 0.63 -7.68
C VAL A 29 -2.52 2.01 -8.29
N THR A 30 -3.35 2.84 -7.66
CA THR A 30 -3.63 4.19 -8.14
C THR A 30 -3.16 5.20 -7.10
N ARG A 31 -2.37 6.19 -7.54
CA ARG A 31 -1.98 7.30 -6.66
C ARG A 31 -3.11 8.32 -6.66
N LEU A 32 -3.73 8.51 -5.50
CA LEU A 32 -4.84 9.47 -5.34
C LEU A 32 -4.32 10.89 -5.09
N ALA A 33 -3.23 11.01 -4.38
CA ALA A 33 -2.57 12.26 -4.03
C ALA A 33 -1.19 11.91 -3.46
N THR A 34 -0.40 12.91 -3.08
CA THR A 34 0.89 12.67 -2.43
C THR A 34 0.71 11.75 -1.23
N GLY A 35 1.40 10.62 -1.24
CA GLY A 35 1.36 9.65 -0.15
C GLY A 35 0.04 8.91 0.02
N ARG A 36 -0.85 8.95 -0.94
CA ARG A 36 -2.15 8.27 -0.86
C ARG A 36 -2.33 7.35 -2.05
N TYR A 37 -2.61 6.08 -1.78
CA TYR A 37 -2.69 5.06 -2.82
C TYR A 37 -3.91 4.17 -2.62
N ARG A 38 -4.53 3.76 -3.72
CA ARG A 38 -5.62 2.79 -3.74
C ARG A 38 -5.10 1.48 -4.32
N ILE A 39 -5.33 0.39 -3.59
CA ILE A 39 -4.95 -0.96 -4.01
C ILE A 39 -6.24 -1.68 -4.40
N ALA A 40 -6.35 -2.15 -5.62
CA ALA A 40 -7.50 -2.93 -6.10
C ALA A 40 -7.07 -4.38 -6.32
N PHE A 41 -7.84 -5.33 -5.79
CA PHE A 41 -7.55 -6.76 -5.96
C PHE A 41 -8.14 -7.27 -7.26
N GLU A 42 -7.51 -8.28 -7.86
CA GLU A 42 -8.07 -8.99 -9.01
C GLU A 42 -9.25 -9.86 -8.59
N THR A 43 -9.07 -10.60 -7.49
CA THR A 43 -10.14 -11.39 -6.88
C THR A 43 -10.40 -10.82 -5.50
N ALA A 44 -11.65 -10.43 -5.25
CA ALA A 44 -12.04 -9.83 -3.98
C ALA A 44 -11.81 -10.80 -2.82
N MET A 45 -11.53 -10.24 -1.64
CA MET A 45 -11.46 -11.00 -0.40
C MET A 45 -12.87 -11.46 -0.02
N ALA A 46 -12.94 -12.52 0.81
CA ALA A 46 -14.23 -13.07 1.24
C ALA A 46 -15.03 -12.08 2.09
N ASP A 47 -14.32 -11.24 2.87
CA ASP A 47 -14.94 -10.22 3.71
C ASP A 47 -13.89 -9.13 4.00
N THR A 48 -14.22 -8.17 4.85
CA THR A 48 -13.32 -7.08 5.22
C THR A 48 -12.45 -7.39 6.43
N GLY A 49 -12.49 -8.62 6.93
CA GLY A 49 -11.69 -9.05 8.08
C GLY A 49 -10.24 -9.38 7.74
N TYR A 50 -9.80 -9.12 6.51
CA TYR A 50 -8.41 -9.36 6.15
C TYR A 50 -7.48 -8.35 6.86
N CYS A 51 -6.26 -8.81 7.11
CA CYS A 51 -5.21 -7.99 7.71
C CYS A 51 -4.18 -7.65 6.64
N TRP A 52 -3.52 -6.52 6.79
CA TRP A 52 -2.45 -6.17 5.88
C TRP A 52 -1.32 -5.51 6.65
N VAL A 53 -0.12 -5.66 6.11
CA VAL A 53 1.07 -4.97 6.58
C VAL A 53 1.77 -4.35 5.39
N ALA A 54 2.44 -3.23 5.62
CA ALA A 54 3.18 -2.56 4.57
C ALA A 54 4.40 -1.86 5.15
N ALA A 55 5.42 -1.71 4.31
CA ALA A 55 6.63 -0.99 4.66
C ALA A 55 7.07 -0.14 3.48
N GLY A 56 7.52 1.06 3.76
CA GLY A 56 8.01 1.99 2.75
C GLY A 56 9.50 2.22 2.88
N ARG A 57 10.12 2.53 1.76
CA ARG A 57 11.54 2.87 1.70
C ARG A 57 11.70 4.38 1.65
N SER A 58 12.66 4.93 2.41
CA SER A 58 13.03 6.33 2.29
C SER A 58 13.62 6.60 0.92
N ASN A 59 13.46 7.82 0.45
CA ASN A 59 14.07 8.26 -0.82
C ASN A 59 15.51 8.74 -0.64
N THR A 60 16.05 8.72 0.58
CA THR A 60 17.43 9.11 0.87
C THR A 60 18.02 8.20 1.94
N ASN A 61 19.34 8.25 2.10
CA ASN A 61 20.03 7.52 3.16
C ASN A 61 20.19 8.34 4.44
N SER A 62 19.53 9.49 4.54
CA SER A 62 19.80 10.46 5.61
C SER A 62 18.94 10.23 6.86
N GLY A 63 18.33 9.06 7.02
CA GLY A 63 17.59 8.72 8.22
C GLY A 63 16.12 9.12 8.22
N THR A 64 15.65 9.83 7.20
CA THR A 64 14.23 10.07 7.01
C THR A 64 13.57 8.77 6.58
N VAL A 65 12.55 8.34 7.30
CA VAL A 65 11.88 7.08 7.02
C VAL A 65 10.51 7.30 6.37
N ARG A 66 9.93 6.22 5.85
CA ARG A 66 8.57 6.21 5.32
C ARG A 66 7.75 5.18 6.09
N PHE A 67 6.56 5.56 6.48
CA PHE A 67 5.61 4.67 7.14
C PHE A 67 4.40 4.48 6.23
N ALA A 68 3.87 3.25 6.21
CA ALA A 68 2.62 2.95 5.52
C ALA A 68 1.58 2.61 6.57
N ALA A 69 0.39 3.20 6.44
CA ALA A 69 -0.65 3.08 7.45
C ALA A 69 -2.03 3.27 6.83
N ALA A 70 -3.06 3.01 7.62
CA ALA A 70 -4.44 3.32 7.26
C ALA A 70 -4.84 4.65 7.88
N ARG A 71 -5.74 5.37 7.22
CA ARG A 71 -6.38 6.55 7.80
C ARG A 71 -7.48 6.09 8.75
N GLY A 72 -7.85 6.93 9.71
CA GLY A 72 -8.80 6.56 10.76
C GLY A 72 -10.13 6.04 10.25
N THR A 73 -10.78 6.75 9.33
CA THR A 73 -12.09 6.36 8.80
C THR A 73 -12.20 6.47 7.29
N ALA A 74 -11.10 6.76 6.60
CA ALA A 74 -11.13 7.03 5.17
C ALA A 74 -10.18 6.11 4.40
N ASP A 75 -10.07 4.85 4.83
CA ASP A 75 -9.23 3.85 4.17
C ASP A 75 -9.97 3.07 3.09
N ASN A 76 -11.30 3.26 2.99
CA ASN A 76 -12.15 2.59 1.99
C ASN A 76 -11.85 1.09 1.88
N LYS A 77 -11.64 0.43 3.03
CA LYS A 77 -11.34 -0.98 3.09
C LYS A 77 -12.60 -1.77 2.80
N VAL A 78 -12.62 -2.42 1.64
CA VAL A 78 -13.74 -3.25 1.16
C VAL A 78 -13.16 -4.57 0.66
N GLU A 79 -14.03 -5.51 0.29
CA GLU A 79 -13.58 -6.81 -0.22
C GLU A 79 -12.71 -6.67 -1.46
N ALA A 80 -12.98 -5.67 -2.29
CA ALA A 80 -12.28 -5.48 -3.57
C ALA A 80 -10.98 -4.69 -3.45
N GLY A 81 -10.67 -4.10 -2.29
CA GLY A 81 -9.44 -3.32 -2.16
C GLY A 81 -9.43 -2.42 -0.92
N LEU A 82 -8.40 -1.58 -0.85
CA LEU A 82 -8.24 -0.66 0.28
C LEU A 82 -7.41 0.55 -0.16
N GLU A 83 -7.45 1.60 0.65
CA GLU A 83 -6.56 2.75 0.49
C GLU A 83 -5.57 2.81 1.63
N ILE A 84 -4.35 3.17 1.32
CA ILE A 84 -3.28 3.33 2.30
C ILE A 84 -2.69 4.74 2.19
N VAL A 85 -2.02 5.16 3.24
CA VAL A 85 -1.21 6.38 3.22
C VAL A 85 0.25 6.02 3.46
N CYS A 86 1.12 6.86 2.92
CA CYS A 86 2.55 6.80 3.18
C CYS A 86 2.97 8.16 3.74
N THR A 87 3.75 8.15 4.81
CA THR A 87 4.14 9.37 5.50
C THR A 87 5.64 9.39 5.75
N SER A 88 6.15 10.60 5.98
CA SER A 88 7.50 10.79 6.51
C SER A 88 7.50 10.49 8.02
N SER A 89 8.68 10.55 8.63
CA SER A 89 8.83 10.35 10.08
C SER A 89 8.08 11.39 10.92
N SER A 90 7.76 12.55 10.35
CA SER A 90 6.99 13.58 11.04
C SER A 90 5.47 13.41 10.88
N GLY A 91 5.02 12.40 10.14
CA GLY A 91 3.61 12.17 9.90
C GLY A 91 3.03 12.92 8.72
N SER A 92 3.83 13.64 7.96
CA SER A 92 3.37 14.33 6.75
C SER A 92 3.27 13.36 5.59
N LEU A 93 2.24 13.48 4.76
CA LEU A 93 2.07 12.65 3.57
C LEU A 93 3.28 12.80 2.66
N ALA A 94 3.81 11.69 2.20
CA ALA A 94 5.01 11.65 1.36
C ALA A 94 4.99 10.40 0.48
N ASP A 95 5.47 10.52 -0.75
CA ASP A 95 5.61 9.37 -1.62
C ASP A 95 6.88 8.58 -1.28
N SER A 96 6.91 7.33 -1.71
CA SER A 96 8.04 6.44 -1.51
C SER A 96 8.42 5.80 -2.85
N PRO A 97 9.72 5.60 -3.10
CA PRO A 97 10.16 4.90 -4.31
C PRO A 97 9.87 3.40 -4.25
N GLU A 98 9.62 2.84 -3.06
CA GLU A 98 9.28 1.43 -2.94
C GLU A 98 8.44 1.20 -1.70
N ILE A 99 7.26 0.62 -1.90
CA ILE A 99 6.36 0.20 -0.82
C ILE A 99 6.05 -1.27 -1.07
N SER A 100 6.18 -2.08 -0.01
CA SER A 100 5.79 -3.48 -0.04
C SER A 100 4.55 -3.65 0.82
N LEU A 101 3.53 -4.30 0.28
CA LEU A 101 2.27 -4.52 0.98
C LEU A 101 1.86 -5.97 0.82
N VAL A 102 1.44 -6.59 1.92
CA VAL A 102 1.01 -7.99 1.96
C VAL A 102 -0.32 -8.07 2.69
N VAL A 103 -1.24 -8.85 2.14
CA VAL A 103 -2.60 -9.04 2.68
C VAL A 103 -2.78 -10.49 3.09
N PHE A 104 -3.29 -10.69 4.30
CA PHE A 104 -3.57 -12.01 4.87
C PHE A 104 -5.05 -12.13 5.23
N ARG A 105 -5.59 -13.34 5.05
CA ARG A 105 -6.96 -13.64 5.48
C ARG A 105 -7.10 -15.09 5.88
#